data_22c4037849548af3a8fe107dd96a99ba
#
_entry.id   22c4037849548af3a8fe107dd96a99ba
#
_cell.length_a   1.000
_cell.length_b   1.000
_cell.length_c   1.000
_cell.angle_alpha   90.00
_cell.angle_beta   90.00
_cell.angle_gamma   90.00
#
_symmetry.space_group_name_H-M   'P 1'
#
loop_
_entity.id
_entity.type
_entity.pdbx_description
1 polymer ?
#
loop_
_entity_poly.entity_id
_entity_poly.type
_entity_poly.pdbx_seq_one_letter_code
_entity_poly.pdbx_strand_id
1 'polypeptide(L)'
;MRRGITLLELAVVLAIAGVIAGIALPAARRFTDGILADRAARTVIAGHRVARFSAIMRGHRTLLTVRPESLVVRVVTGLDTLTLWTRPGPATDGVTLAGPTRTLVFAPTGLPLGVSNATFQLSRGSAARHVVVSRLGRTRIVRP
;
A
#
# COMPACT_ATOMS: atom_id res chain seq x y z
N MET A 1 8.82 27.50 51.21
CA MET A 1 8.88 26.07 51.60
C MET A 1 8.77 25.23 50.32
N ARG A 2 9.84 24.51 49.94
CA ARG A 2 9.76 23.54 48.83
C ARG A 2 9.13 22.26 49.38
N ARG A 3 7.95 21.91 48.90
CA ARG A 3 7.31 20.62 49.22
C ARG A 3 8.05 19.53 48.43
N GLY A 4 8.65 18.57 49.10
CA GLY A 4 9.22 17.40 48.46
C GLY A 4 8.10 16.44 48.00
N ILE A 5 8.32 15.76 46.87
CA ILE A 5 7.43 14.70 46.39
C ILE A 5 7.63 13.46 47.24
N THR A 6 6.56 12.83 47.70
CA THR A 6 6.63 11.59 48.48
C THR A 6 6.84 10.39 47.55
N LEU A 7 7.48 9.34 48.05
CA LEU A 7 7.69 8.09 47.31
C LEU A 7 6.36 7.44 46.88
N LEU A 8 5.32 7.57 47.73
CA LEU A 8 3.98 7.10 47.44
C LEU A 8 3.35 7.85 46.27
N GLU A 9 3.51 9.18 46.21
CA GLU A 9 2.99 10.01 45.14
C GLU A 9 3.62 9.67 43.80
N LEU A 10 4.95 9.43 43.78
CA LEU A 10 5.66 8.98 42.61
C LEU A 10 5.18 7.58 42.15
N ALA A 11 4.97 6.65 43.10
CA ALA A 11 4.46 5.31 42.76
C ALA A 11 3.07 5.35 42.12
N VAL A 12 2.16 6.21 42.67
CA VAL A 12 0.81 6.36 42.10
C VAL A 12 0.86 6.96 40.69
N VAL A 13 1.69 8.00 40.49
CA VAL A 13 1.87 8.61 39.15
C VAL A 13 2.38 7.60 38.13
N LEU A 14 3.38 6.80 38.52
CA LEU A 14 3.92 5.76 37.63
C LEU A 14 2.89 4.67 37.31
N ALA A 15 2.06 4.27 38.31
CA ALA A 15 1.00 3.31 38.11
C ALA A 15 -0.04 3.82 37.11
N ILE A 16 -0.50 5.05 37.24
CA ILE A 16 -1.45 5.69 36.32
C ILE A 16 -0.84 5.82 34.92
N ALA A 17 0.42 6.29 34.84
CA ALA A 17 1.13 6.39 33.56
C ALA A 17 1.26 5.03 32.85
N GLY A 18 1.53 3.96 33.62
CA GLY A 18 1.58 2.59 33.10
C GLY A 18 0.25 2.12 32.51
N VAL A 19 -0.87 2.40 33.20
CA VAL A 19 -2.21 2.06 32.70
C VAL A 19 -2.53 2.82 31.41
N ILE A 20 -2.25 4.12 31.36
CA ILE A 20 -2.47 4.96 30.18
C ILE A 20 -1.63 4.45 29.01
N ALA A 21 -0.35 4.19 29.24
CA ALA A 21 0.55 3.66 28.21
C ALA A 21 0.09 2.30 27.68
N GLY A 22 -0.39 1.41 28.56
CA GLY A 22 -0.92 0.10 28.20
C GLY A 22 -2.10 0.15 27.22
N ILE A 23 -2.91 1.20 27.28
CA ILE A 23 -4.05 1.41 26.37
C ILE A 23 -3.63 2.21 25.12
N ALA A 24 -2.83 3.26 25.30
CA ALA A 24 -2.48 4.20 24.23
C ALA A 24 -1.54 3.59 23.18
N LEU A 25 -0.55 2.79 23.58
CA LEU A 25 0.44 2.21 22.67
C LEU A 25 -0.17 1.27 21.63
N PRO A 26 -1.06 0.31 21.99
CA PRO A 26 -1.73 -0.54 21.00
C PRO A 26 -2.62 0.25 20.05
N ALA A 27 -3.31 1.26 20.54
CA ALA A 27 -4.16 2.12 19.71
C ALA A 27 -3.34 2.90 18.67
N ALA A 28 -2.21 3.48 19.09
CA ALA A 28 -1.29 4.19 18.20
C ALA A 28 -0.71 3.28 17.11
N ARG A 29 -0.36 2.05 17.46
CA ARG A 29 0.13 1.04 16.47
C ARG A 29 -0.93 0.72 15.44
N ARG A 30 -2.16 0.43 15.85
CA ARG A 30 -3.28 0.13 14.92
C ARG A 30 -3.55 1.31 13.97
N PHE A 31 -3.49 2.53 14.47
CA PHE A 31 -3.64 3.73 13.66
C PHE A 31 -2.54 3.85 12.61
N THR A 32 -1.28 3.66 13.00
CA THR A 32 -0.13 3.69 12.09
C THR A 32 -0.23 2.58 11.03
N ASP A 33 -0.60 1.37 11.43
CA ASP A 33 -0.79 0.24 10.51
C ASP A 33 -1.86 0.54 9.46
N GLY A 34 -2.96 1.18 9.87
CA GLY A 34 -4.02 1.63 8.97
C GLY A 34 -3.55 2.63 7.93
N ILE A 35 -2.77 3.64 8.34
CA ILE A 35 -2.21 4.65 7.44
C ILE A 35 -1.26 4.02 6.42
N LEU A 36 -0.36 3.14 6.86
CA LEU A 36 0.63 2.52 5.98
C LEU A 36 -0.02 1.54 5.00
N ALA A 37 -1.03 0.77 5.43
CA ALA A 37 -1.80 -0.07 4.54
C ALA A 37 -2.58 0.75 3.49
N ASP A 38 -3.19 1.89 3.88
CA ASP A 38 -3.86 2.81 2.95
C ASP A 38 -2.87 3.43 1.96
N ARG A 39 -1.69 3.84 2.41
CA ARG A 39 -0.62 4.37 1.55
C ARG A 39 -0.19 3.35 0.51
N ALA A 40 0.08 2.11 0.91
CA ALA A 40 0.45 1.03 0.01
C ALA A 40 -0.64 0.78 -1.04
N ALA A 41 -1.92 0.73 -0.63
CA ALA A 41 -3.05 0.56 -1.54
C ALA A 41 -3.16 1.71 -2.57
N ARG A 42 -2.98 2.96 -2.13
CA ARG A 42 -2.96 4.13 -3.01
C ARG A 42 -1.79 4.09 -3.99
N THR A 43 -0.63 3.60 -3.58
CA THR A 43 0.54 3.46 -4.46
C THR A 43 0.28 2.44 -5.58
N VAL A 44 -0.39 1.32 -5.28
CA VAL A 44 -0.82 0.35 -6.30
C VAL A 44 -1.79 1.00 -7.30
N ILE A 45 -2.78 1.77 -6.81
CA ILE A 45 -3.73 2.49 -7.68
C ILE A 45 -3.01 3.56 -8.52
N ALA A 46 -2.04 4.27 -7.97
CA ALA A 46 -1.24 5.24 -8.71
C ALA A 46 -0.48 4.57 -9.86
N GLY A 47 0.19 3.44 -9.60
CA GLY A 47 0.86 2.65 -10.63
C GLY A 47 -0.10 2.19 -11.74
N HIS A 48 -1.31 1.73 -11.37
CA HIS A 48 -2.35 1.35 -12.32
C HIS A 48 -2.77 2.54 -13.21
N ARG A 49 -2.99 3.73 -12.62
CA ARG A 49 -3.34 4.94 -13.37
C ARG A 49 -2.23 5.37 -14.32
N VAL A 50 -0.98 5.36 -13.86
CA VAL A 50 0.18 5.67 -14.68
C VAL A 50 0.30 4.71 -15.85
N ALA A 51 0.18 3.39 -15.61
CA ALA A 51 0.26 2.38 -16.67
C ALA A 51 -0.83 2.55 -17.72
N ARG A 52 -2.09 2.72 -17.27
CA ARG A 52 -3.23 2.93 -18.17
C ARG A 52 -3.08 4.21 -18.99
N PHE A 53 -2.75 5.32 -18.34
CA PHE A 53 -2.57 6.61 -19.01
C PHE A 53 -1.41 6.57 -20.01
N SER A 54 -0.28 5.97 -19.63
CA SER A 54 0.87 5.80 -20.51
C SER A 54 0.56 4.94 -21.73
N ALA A 55 -0.27 3.89 -21.59
CA ALA A 55 -0.72 3.07 -22.71
C ALA A 55 -1.49 3.89 -23.75
N ILE A 56 -2.43 4.71 -23.27
CA ILE A 56 -3.26 5.58 -24.13
C ILE A 56 -2.39 6.66 -24.82
N MET A 57 -1.59 7.39 -24.03
CA MET A 57 -0.83 8.53 -24.54
C MET A 57 0.28 8.13 -25.52
N ARG A 58 0.85 6.94 -25.33
CA ARG A 58 1.95 6.47 -26.20
C ARG A 58 1.51 5.56 -27.33
N GLY A 59 0.24 5.10 -27.32
CA GLY A 59 -0.25 4.14 -28.30
C GLY A 59 0.43 2.77 -28.24
N HIS A 60 1.07 2.43 -27.09
CA HIS A 60 1.83 1.20 -26.91
C HIS A 60 1.33 0.38 -25.72
N ARG A 61 1.59 -0.92 -25.74
CA ARG A 61 1.31 -1.78 -24.59
C ARG A 61 2.14 -1.33 -23.39
N THR A 62 1.51 -1.28 -22.22
CA THR A 62 2.17 -0.92 -20.97
C THR A 62 1.94 -2.00 -19.93
N LEU A 63 2.97 -2.30 -19.16
CA LEU A 63 2.94 -3.31 -18.10
C LEU A 63 3.09 -2.64 -16.75
N LEU A 64 2.21 -2.98 -15.80
CA LEU A 64 2.40 -2.69 -14.39
C LEU A 64 2.76 -4.00 -13.68
N THR A 65 3.96 -4.11 -13.15
CA THR A 65 4.38 -5.21 -12.30
C THR A 65 4.33 -4.77 -10.85
N VAL A 66 3.57 -5.51 -10.04
CA VAL A 66 3.42 -5.28 -8.60
C VAL A 66 4.14 -6.40 -7.85
N ARG A 67 5.17 -6.03 -7.10
CA ARG A 67 5.97 -6.90 -6.23
C ARG A 67 5.97 -6.36 -4.81
N PRO A 68 6.28 -7.19 -3.81
CA PRO A 68 6.45 -6.72 -2.43
C PRO A 68 7.45 -5.57 -2.30
N GLU A 69 8.58 -5.63 -3.03
CA GLU A 69 9.69 -4.68 -2.91
C GLU A 69 9.56 -3.48 -3.85
N SER A 70 8.80 -3.62 -4.97
CA SER A 70 8.76 -2.59 -6.02
C SER A 70 7.48 -2.64 -6.86
N LEU A 71 7.06 -1.46 -7.31
CA LEU A 71 6.07 -1.28 -8.36
C LEU A 71 6.76 -0.66 -9.57
N VAL A 72 6.62 -1.30 -10.73
CA VAL A 72 7.29 -0.85 -11.95
C VAL A 72 6.29 -0.76 -13.10
N VAL A 73 6.28 0.38 -13.78
CA VAL A 73 5.54 0.57 -15.03
C VAL A 73 6.53 0.61 -16.20
N ARG A 74 6.29 -0.25 -17.19
CA ARG A 74 7.11 -0.33 -18.41
C ARG A 74 6.23 -0.21 -19.65
N VAL A 75 6.73 0.44 -20.67
CA VAL A 75 6.13 0.46 -22.01
C VAL A 75 6.90 -0.50 -22.92
N VAL A 76 6.17 -1.21 -23.76
CA VAL A 76 6.73 -2.11 -24.77
C VAL A 76 6.82 -1.37 -26.10
N THR A 77 8.03 -1.19 -26.60
CA THR A 77 8.30 -0.47 -27.86
C THR A 77 9.02 -1.44 -28.80
N GLY A 78 8.26 -2.11 -29.67
CA GLY A 78 8.80 -3.17 -30.53
C GLY A 78 9.33 -4.36 -29.70
N LEU A 79 10.64 -4.62 -29.78
CA LEU A 79 11.31 -5.68 -29.02
C LEU A 79 11.83 -5.20 -27.65
N ASP A 80 11.82 -3.89 -27.40
CA ASP A 80 12.37 -3.29 -26.18
C ASP A 80 11.29 -2.95 -25.17
N THR A 81 11.71 -2.82 -23.92
CA THR A 81 10.88 -2.32 -22.82
C THR A 81 11.55 -1.14 -22.12
N LEU A 82 10.86 0.00 -22.06
CA LEU A 82 11.34 1.19 -21.36
C LEU A 82 10.61 1.33 -20.03
N THR A 83 11.36 1.50 -18.93
CA THR A 83 10.79 1.80 -17.62
C THR A 83 10.35 3.25 -17.56
N LEU A 84 9.07 3.49 -17.29
CA LEU A 84 8.48 4.83 -17.21
C LEU A 84 8.36 5.34 -15.78
N TRP A 85 8.12 4.41 -14.85
CA TRP A 85 7.82 4.77 -13.46
C TRP A 85 8.21 3.62 -12.54
N THR A 86 8.83 3.96 -11.41
CA THR A 86 9.20 3.03 -10.36
C THR A 86 8.88 3.64 -9.00
N ARG A 87 8.37 2.82 -8.08
CA ARG A 87 8.16 3.16 -6.67
C ARG A 87 8.54 1.99 -5.77
N PRO A 88 8.95 2.29 -4.53
CA PRO A 88 9.09 1.26 -3.50
C PRO A 88 7.79 0.49 -3.35
N GLY A 89 7.90 -0.81 -3.12
CA GLY A 89 6.76 -1.69 -2.90
C GLY A 89 6.22 -1.64 -1.47
N PRO A 90 5.12 -2.36 -1.22
CA PRO A 90 4.48 -2.41 0.10
C PRO A 90 5.42 -2.83 1.24
N ALA A 91 6.37 -3.72 0.96
CA ALA A 91 7.31 -4.24 1.95
C ALA A 91 8.19 -3.15 2.57
N THR A 92 8.47 -2.07 1.84
CA THR A 92 9.25 -0.92 2.35
C THR A 92 8.56 -0.24 3.55
N ASP A 93 7.24 -0.21 3.55
CA ASP A 93 6.44 0.30 4.66
C ASP A 93 6.05 -0.81 5.66
N GLY A 94 6.64 -2.02 5.55
CA GLY A 94 6.31 -3.18 6.36
C GLY A 94 4.90 -3.72 6.10
N VAL A 95 4.34 -3.46 4.92
CA VAL A 95 3.05 -3.98 4.48
C VAL A 95 3.26 -5.26 3.68
N THR A 96 2.60 -6.33 4.06
CA THR A 96 2.63 -7.61 3.36
C THR A 96 1.69 -7.56 2.16
N LEU A 97 2.20 -7.91 0.98
CA LEU A 97 1.40 -8.17 -0.22
C LEU A 97 1.19 -9.68 -0.33
N ALA A 98 -0.05 -10.14 -0.18
CA ALA A 98 -0.38 -11.55 -0.29
C ALA A 98 -0.50 -11.99 -1.76
N GLY A 99 -0.01 -13.18 -2.03
CA GLY A 99 -0.06 -13.82 -3.36
C GLY A 99 1.19 -13.59 -4.21
N PRO A 100 1.21 -14.18 -5.41
CA PRO A 100 2.36 -14.09 -6.31
C PRO A 100 2.50 -12.70 -6.92
N THR A 101 3.70 -12.40 -7.42
CA THR A 101 3.93 -11.22 -8.29
C THR A 101 2.92 -11.20 -9.43
N ARG A 102 2.27 -10.06 -9.64
CA ARG A 102 1.30 -9.88 -10.71
C ARG A 102 1.72 -8.77 -11.64
N THR A 103 1.58 -9.05 -12.94
CA THR A 103 1.75 -8.05 -13.99
C THR A 103 0.42 -7.82 -14.68
N LEU A 104 -0.04 -6.58 -14.65
CA LEU A 104 -1.19 -6.13 -15.42
C LEU A 104 -0.71 -5.53 -16.74
N VAL A 105 -1.29 -5.96 -17.85
CA VAL A 105 -0.97 -5.48 -19.19
C VAL A 105 -2.12 -4.60 -19.68
N PHE A 106 -1.78 -3.43 -20.22
CA PHE A 106 -2.74 -2.49 -20.80
C PHE A 106 -2.53 -2.36 -22.29
N ALA A 107 -3.63 -2.45 -23.05
CA ALA A 107 -3.64 -2.14 -24.48
C ALA A 107 -3.47 -0.65 -24.73
N PRO A 108 -3.12 -0.21 -25.96
CA PRO A 108 -3.12 1.20 -26.35
C PRO A 108 -4.44 1.93 -26.12
N THR A 109 -5.55 1.20 -26.07
CA THR A 109 -6.88 1.72 -25.74
C THR A 109 -7.07 2.00 -24.24
N GLY A 110 -6.09 1.64 -23.39
CA GLY A 110 -6.17 1.74 -21.94
C GLY A 110 -7.00 0.63 -21.29
N LEU A 111 -7.44 -0.36 -22.05
CA LEU A 111 -8.13 -1.53 -21.50
C LEU A 111 -7.09 -2.58 -21.06
N PRO A 112 -7.32 -3.23 -19.92
CA PRO A 112 -6.49 -4.32 -19.50
C PRO A 112 -6.61 -5.53 -20.45
N LEU A 113 -5.50 -6.20 -20.72
CA LEU A 113 -5.42 -7.39 -21.56
C LEU A 113 -5.33 -8.66 -20.71
N GLY A 114 -5.93 -9.74 -21.20
CA GLY A 114 -5.86 -11.06 -20.57
C GLY A 114 -6.73 -11.20 -19.33
N VAL A 115 -6.29 -12.01 -18.35
CA VAL A 115 -6.97 -12.19 -17.05
C VAL A 115 -6.67 -10.95 -16.19
N SER A 116 -7.40 -9.88 -16.45
CA SER A 116 -7.13 -8.54 -15.95
C SER A 116 -7.84 -8.19 -14.65
N ASN A 117 -8.74 -9.05 -14.15
CA ASN A 117 -9.27 -8.88 -12.81
C ASN A 117 -8.22 -9.35 -11.79
N ALA A 118 -7.82 -8.46 -10.93
CA ALA A 118 -6.84 -8.74 -9.89
C ALA A 118 -7.30 -8.15 -8.57
N THR A 119 -7.02 -8.87 -7.49
CA THR A 119 -7.14 -8.35 -6.14
C THR A 119 -5.77 -8.41 -5.51
N PHE A 120 -5.25 -7.25 -5.10
CA PHE A 120 -4.03 -7.14 -4.31
C PHE A 120 -4.43 -7.02 -2.85
N GLN A 121 -4.07 -8.02 -2.06
CA GLN A 121 -4.34 -8.04 -0.63
C GLN A 121 -3.11 -7.48 0.10
N LEU A 122 -3.30 -6.40 0.80
CA LEU A 122 -2.28 -5.66 1.53
C LEU A 122 -2.64 -5.68 3.01
N SER A 123 -1.72 -6.12 3.86
CA SER A 123 -1.95 -6.19 5.30
C SER A 123 -0.76 -5.71 6.11
N ARG A 124 -1.03 -5.09 7.25
CA ARG A 124 -0.04 -4.72 8.26
C ARG A 124 -0.69 -4.77 9.64
N GLY A 125 -0.15 -5.60 10.54
CA GLY A 125 -0.77 -5.83 11.83
C GLY A 125 -2.23 -6.25 11.68
N SER A 126 -3.15 -5.50 12.30
CA SER A 126 -4.59 -5.73 12.20
C SER A 126 -5.26 -5.03 11.02
N ALA A 127 -4.53 -4.19 10.26
CA ALA A 127 -5.10 -3.45 9.15
C ALA A 127 -4.95 -4.24 7.84
N ALA A 128 -6.06 -4.41 7.11
CA ALA A 128 -6.06 -5.00 5.78
C ALA A 128 -6.73 -4.07 4.76
N ARG A 129 -6.23 -4.10 3.52
CA ARG A 129 -6.76 -3.35 2.37
C ARG A 129 -6.70 -4.22 1.13
N HIS A 130 -7.80 -4.28 0.41
CA HIS A 130 -7.85 -4.98 -0.86
C HIS A 130 -7.98 -3.97 -2.00
N VAL A 131 -7.02 -3.96 -2.92
CA VAL A 131 -7.12 -3.20 -4.16
C VAL A 131 -7.69 -4.13 -5.22
N VAL A 132 -8.95 -3.88 -5.58
CA VAL A 132 -9.65 -4.67 -6.60
C VAL A 132 -9.58 -3.95 -7.93
N VAL A 133 -9.07 -4.64 -8.95
CA VAL A 133 -9.05 -4.20 -10.35
C VAL A 133 -10.09 -5.00 -11.12
N SER A 134 -11.05 -4.31 -11.73
CA SER A 134 -12.08 -4.96 -12.56
C SER A 134 -11.56 -5.24 -13.98
N ARG A 135 -12.28 -6.07 -14.74
CA ARG A 135 -11.97 -6.36 -16.15
C ARG A 135 -11.94 -5.11 -17.05
N LEU A 136 -12.68 -4.06 -16.68
CA LEU A 136 -12.71 -2.78 -17.41
C LEU A 136 -11.65 -1.79 -16.92
N GLY A 137 -10.72 -2.23 -16.03
CA GLY A 137 -9.67 -1.38 -15.49
C GLY A 137 -10.16 -0.35 -14.46
N ARG A 138 -11.33 -0.55 -13.83
CA ARG A 138 -11.73 0.23 -12.67
C ARG A 138 -11.03 -0.30 -11.42
N THR A 139 -10.55 0.60 -10.58
CA THR A 139 -9.89 0.25 -9.32
C THR A 139 -10.69 0.76 -8.13
N ARG A 140 -10.76 -0.04 -7.07
CA ARG A 140 -11.34 0.38 -5.78
C ARG A 140 -10.52 -0.21 -4.62
N ILE A 141 -10.51 0.50 -3.49
CA ILE A 141 -10.00 -0.02 -2.23
C ILE A 141 -11.18 -0.54 -1.43
N VAL A 142 -11.06 -1.76 -0.94
CA VAL A 142 -12.02 -2.39 -0.02
C VAL A 142 -11.33 -2.61 1.31
N ARG A 143 -12.01 -2.33 2.39
CA ARG A 143 -11.62 -2.68 3.76
C ARG A 143 -12.39 -3.93 4.13
N PRO A 144 -11.71 -5.07 4.30
CA PRO A 144 -12.35 -6.32 4.74
C PRO A 144 -12.76 -6.26 6.20
#